data_2daf88297c43e7ac2c9060a3469f47ce
#
_entry.id   2daf88297c43e7ac2c9060a3469f47ce
#
_cell.length_a   1.000
_cell.length_b   1.000
_cell.length_c   1.000
_cell.angle_alpha   90.00
_cell.angle_beta   90.00
_cell.angle_gamma   90.00
#
_symmetry.space_group_name_H-M   'P 1'
#
loop_
_entity.id
_entity.type
_entity.pdbx_description
1 polymer ?
#
loop_
_entity_poly.entity_id
_entity_poly.type
_entity_poly.pdbx_seq_one_letter_code
_entity_poly.pdbx_strand_id
1 'polypeptide(L)'
;NTTQVATTAFAKAEADAAQTAAIAHADALTTSDVAEGTSEYFTDARAKTSAAALLTGATKTNITITGNGSGLTITAENGVADSTTSDLAEGSNLYFTNARAVSALEAVIPDFDAIDIASVAKQVAATHAVPTASTHTAFAWPHASYRSAEFLVKIAYGTHTDVSKVILTLDTSNNIAITEYAMVGTNGSLGSVSADIDGTNARLRVTTGNNNSTVLVVGTLLA
;
A
#
# COMPACT_ATOMS: atom_id res chain seq x y z
N ASN A 1 -104.02 44.58 5.64
CA ASN A 1 -102.58 44.66 5.33
C ASN A 1 -101.96 45.84 6.08
N THR A 2 -101.44 45.58 7.25
CA THR A 2 -100.68 46.59 8.00
C THR A 2 -99.20 46.43 7.63
N THR A 3 -98.72 47.28 6.73
CA THR A 3 -97.33 47.43 6.47
C THR A 3 -96.75 48.17 7.67
N GLN A 4 -96.11 47.42 8.55
CA GLN A 4 -95.40 48.00 9.68
C GLN A 4 -94.11 48.61 9.17
N VAL A 5 -94.06 49.97 9.23
CA VAL A 5 -92.78 50.67 8.90
C VAL A 5 -91.82 50.48 10.06
N ALA A 6 -90.73 49.87 9.81
CA ALA A 6 -89.68 49.72 10.82
C ALA A 6 -89.19 51.11 11.28
N THR A 7 -89.15 51.34 12.60
CA THR A 7 -88.57 52.56 13.14
C THR A 7 -87.07 52.57 12.92
N THR A 8 -86.46 53.75 12.81
CA THR A 8 -85.03 53.90 12.62
C THR A 8 -84.21 53.18 13.70
N ALA A 9 -84.74 53.16 14.93
CA ALA A 9 -84.11 52.46 16.04
C ALA A 9 -84.11 50.91 15.86
N PHE A 10 -85.27 50.37 15.36
CA PHE A 10 -85.40 48.94 15.08
C PHE A 10 -84.45 48.52 13.91
N ALA A 11 -84.46 49.28 12.84
CA ALA A 11 -83.59 49.03 11.69
C ALA A 11 -82.13 49.10 12.08
N LYS A 12 -81.77 50.03 12.97
CA LYS A 12 -80.41 50.09 13.50
C LYS A 12 -80.06 48.89 14.38
N ALA A 13 -80.93 48.48 15.27
CA ALA A 13 -80.69 47.33 16.13
C ALA A 13 -80.50 46.02 15.32
N GLU A 14 -81.33 45.82 14.28
CA GLU A 14 -81.18 44.68 13.38
C GLU A 14 -79.86 44.74 12.59
N ALA A 15 -79.45 45.93 12.13
CA ALA A 15 -78.19 46.13 11.44
C ALA A 15 -76.99 45.87 12.37
N ASP A 16 -77.02 46.37 13.59
CA ASP A 16 -75.98 46.17 14.59
C ASP A 16 -75.90 44.66 15.00
N ALA A 17 -77.03 43.99 15.12
CA ALA A 17 -77.09 42.56 15.41
C ALA A 17 -76.48 41.73 14.24
N ALA A 18 -76.85 42.09 13.02
CA ALA A 18 -76.32 41.44 11.81
C ALA A 18 -74.80 41.68 11.69
N GLN A 19 -74.35 42.89 11.98
CA GLN A 19 -72.90 43.20 11.96
C GLN A 19 -72.16 42.42 13.05
N THR A 20 -72.71 42.37 14.25
CA THR A 20 -72.11 41.58 15.35
C THR A 20 -72.06 40.12 15.00
N ALA A 21 -73.11 39.55 14.41
CA ALA A 21 -73.12 38.15 13.97
C ALA A 21 -72.11 37.93 12.84
N ALA A 22 -71.96 38.84 11.91
CA ALA A 22 -70.97 38.73 10.83
C ALA A 22 -69.55 38.81 11.34
N ILE A 23 -69.25 39.68 12.29
CA ILE A 23 -67.93 39.79 12.94
C ILE A 23 -67.63 38.50 13.72
N ALA A 24 -68.60 38.03 14.54
CA ALA A 24 -68.41 36.79 15.29
C ALA A 24 -68.15 35.58 14.35
N HIS A 25 -68.82 35.54 13.21
CA HIS A 25 -68.59 34.50 12.22
C HIS A 25 -67.20 34.64 11.60
N ALA A 26 -66.76 35.85 11.25
CA ALA A 26 -65.45 36.11 10.70
C ALA A 26 -64.34 35.76 11.70
N ASP A 27 -64.53 36.12 12.98
CA ASP A 27 -63.57 35.83 14.04
C ASP A 27 -63.44 34.31 14.37
N ALA A 28 -64.55 33.58 14.10
CA ALA A 28 -64.57 32.12 14.30
C ALA A 28 -63.95 31.33 13.12
N LEU A 29 -63.73 31.98 11.98
CA LEU A 29 -63.14 31.30 10.82
C LEU A 29 -61.66 30.88 11.10
N THR A 30 -61.40 29.63 10.83
CA THR A 30 -60.09 29.06 10.86
C THR A 30 -59.66 28.70 9.44
N THR A 31 -58.40 28.36 9.25
CA THR A 31 -57.91 27.87 7.96
C THR A 31 -58.63 26.61 7.48
N SER A 32 -59.26 25.86 8.40
CA SER A 32 -60.06 24.67 8.05
C SER A 32 -61.44 25.05 7.40
N ASP A 33 -61.93 26.26 7.64
CA ASP A 33 -63.18 26.72 7.12
C ASP A 33 -63.06 27.44 5.76
N VAL A 34 -61.84 27.75 5.36
CA VAL A 34 -61.52 28.39 4.09
C VAL A 34 -61.02 27.32 3.10
N ALA A 35 -61.79 27.18 2.00
CA ALA A 35 -61.38 26.25 0.96
C ALA A 35 -60.04 26.68 0.33
N GLU A 36 -59.10 25.75 0.21
CA GLU A 36 -57.87 26.00 -0.50
C GLU A 36 -58.12 26.16 -2.00
N GLY A 37 -57.67 27.25 -2.56
CA GLY A 37 -57.67 27.47 -3.99
C GLY A 37 -56.36 26.97 -4.63
N THR A 38 -55.78 27.80 -5.48
CA THR A 38 -54.44 27.51 -6.10
C THR A 38 -53.30 27.73 -5.10
N SER A 39 -53.54 28.47 -4.00
CA SER A 39 -52.59 28.68 -2.90
C SER A 39 -52.89 27.74 -1.76
N GLU A 40 -52.06 26.76 -1.56
CA GLU A 40 -52.23 25.76 -0.51
C GLU A 40 -51.72 26.27 0.85
N TYR A 41 -52.40 25.90 1.93
CA TYR A 41 -51.96 26.21 3.28
C TYR A 41 -50.70 25.41 3.62
N PHE A 42 -49.79 26.05 4.34
CA PHE A 42 -48.64 25.37 4.89
C PHE A 42 -49.08 24.37 5.99
N THR A 43 -48.63 23.12 5.84
CA THR A 43 -48.72 22.12 6.89
C THR A 43 -47.39 21.37 6.98
N ASP A 44 -47.04 20.91 8.17
CA ASP A 44 -45.83 20.08 8.38
C ASP A 44 -45.81 18.84 7.47
N ALA A 45 -46.96 18.22 7.25
CA ALA A 45 -47.07 17.04 6.41
C ALA A 45 -46.73 17.36 4.95
N ARG A 46 -47.23 18.47 4.40
CA ARG A 46 -46.93 18.93 3.03
C ARG A 46 -45.46 19.31 2.89
N ALA A 47 -44.93 20.06 3.88
CA ALA A 47 -43.53 20.44 3.88
C ALA A 47 -42.62 19.22 3.87
N LYS A 48 -42.86 18.25 4.73
CA LYS A 48 -42.11 16.98 4.81
C LYS A 48 -42.23 16.17 3.52
N THR A 49 -43.43 16.09 2.93
CA THR A 49 -43.62 15.37 1.66
C THR A 49 -42.90 16.05 0.49
N SER A 50 -42.96 17.38 0.41
CA SER A 50 -42.29 18.13 -0.64
C SER A 50 -40.74 18.03 -0.51
N ALA A 51 -40.24 18.12 0.71
CA ALA A 51 -38.81 17.95 0.98
C ALA A 51 -38.34 16.53 0.64
N ALA A 52 -39.12 15.51 1.01
CA ALA A 52 -38.80 14.12 0.67
C ALA A 52 -38.82 13.89 -0.83
N ALA A 53 -39.82 14.43 -1.55
CA ALA A 53 -39.89 14.31 -3.01
C ALA A 53 -38.69 14.98 -3.71
N LEU A 54 -38.28 16.15 -3.23
CA LEU A 54 -37.10 16.85 -3.75
C LEU A 54 -35.82 15.99 -3.57
N LEU A 55 -35.62 15.44 -2.38
CA LEU A 55 -34.46 14.65 -2.05
C LEU A 55 -34.45 13.31 -2.79
N THR A 56 -35.60 12.63 -2.88
CA THR A 56 -35.67 11.34 -3.59
C THR A 56 -35.59 11.51 -5.10
N GLY A 57 -36.09 12.62 -5.63
CA GLY A 57 -36.05 12.95 -7.07
C GLY A 57 -34.75 13.59 -7.57
N ALA A 58 -33.89 14.06 -6.66
CA ALA A 58 -32.61 14.67 -7.04
C ALA A 58 -31.66 13.66 -7.69
N THR A 59 -30.82 14.12 -8.61
CA THR A 59 -29.68 13.32 -9.11
C THR A 59 -28.67 13.12 -7.99
N LYS A 60 -28.31 11.88 -7.76
CA LYS A 60 -27.40 11.48 -6.68
C LYS A 60 -26.27 10.62 -7.25
N THR A 61 -25.08 10.72 -6.66
CA THR A 61 -23.93 9.90 -7.01
C THR A 61 -23.41 9.21 -5.75
N ASN A 62 -23.31 7.89 -5.81
CA ASN A 62 -22.83 7.03 -4.71
C ASN A 62 -23.68 7.07 -3.42
N ILE A 63 -24.92 7.56 -3.51
CA ILE A 63 -25.90 7.47 -2.43
C ILE A 63 -27.28 7.18 -2.99
N THR A 64 -28.04 6.38 -2.27
CA THR A 64 -29.47 6.17 -2.53
C THR A 64 -30.28 6.80 -1.42
N ILE A 65 -31.31 7.62 -1.78
CA ILE A 65 -32.26 8.20 -0.86
C ILE A 65 -33.65 7.65 -1.20
N THR A 66 -34.23 6.95 -0.26
CA THR A 66 -35.59 6.37 -0.38
C THR A 66 -36.46 6.80 0.78
N GLY A 67 -37.77 6.76 0.58
CA GLY A 67 -38.73 7.09 1.61
C GLY A 67 -39.73 8.17 1.18
N ASN A 68 -40.38 8.78 2.15
CA ASN A 68 -41.45 9.77 1.97
C ASN A 68 -41.46 10.76 3.14
N GLY A 69 -42.53 11.58 3.23
CA GLY A 69 -42.70 12.55 4.32
C GLY A 69 -42.77 11.96 5.74
N SER A 70 -42.92 10.65 5.90
CA SER A 70 -42.87 9.97 7.20
C SER A 70 -41.48 9.52 7.62
N GLY A 71 -40.58 9.32 6.66
CA GLY A 71 -39.19 8.97 6.92
C GLY A 71 -38.38 8.85 5.65
N LEU A 72 -37.08 9.13 5.76
CA LEU A 72 -36.11 8.98 4.71
C LEU A 72 -35.01 8.00 5.15
N THR A 73 -34.63 7.12 4.25
CA THR A 73 -33.41 6.29 4.38
C THR A 73 -32.36 6.80 3.42
N ILE A 74 -31.16 7.04 3.91
CA ILE A 74 -30.01 7.43 3.11
C ILE A 74 -28.98 6.31 3.22
N THR A 75 -28.67 5.68 2.09
CA THR A 75 -27.70 4.58 2.00
C THR A 75 -26.54 5.05 1.14
N ALA A 76 -25.32 4.90 1.62
CA ALA A 76 -24.15 5.06 0.78
C ALA A 76 -24.02 3.81 -0.12
N GLU A 77 -23.88 4.03 -1.42
CA GLU A 77 -23.52 3.00 -2.37
C GLU A 77 -21.99 2.95 -2.43
N ASN A 78 -21.40 1.76 -2.40
CA ASN A 78 -19.95 1.55 -2.42
C ASN A 78 -19.21 2.16 -1.22
N GLY A 79 -19.70 1.92 -0.01
CA GLY A 79 -18.93 2.17 1.22
C GLY A 79 -17.66 1.31 1.25
N VAL A 80 -16.61 1.77 1.94
CA VAL A 80 -15.33 1.03 2.04
C VAL A 80 -15.53 -0.40 2.59
N ALA A 81 -16.59 -0.61 3.41
CA ALA A 81 -16.91 -1.93 3.95
C ALA A 81 -17.47 -2.91 2.91
N ASP A 82 -18.07 -2.38 1.84
CA ASP A 82 -18.72 -3.18 0.78
C ASP A 82 -17.83 -3.30 -0.47
N SER A 83 -16.66 -2.66 -0.45
CA SER A 83 -15.71 -2.67 -1.57
C SER A 83 -14.53 -3.57 -1.28
N THR A 84 -14.13 -4.35 -2.27
CA THR A 84 -12.91 -5.15 -2.26
C THR A 84 -11.88 -4.52 -3.21
N THR A 85 -10.65 -4.98 -3.16
CA THR A 85 -9.61 -4.54 -4.12
C THR A 85 -9.96 -4.87 -5.56
N SER A 86 -10.91 -5.81 -5.79
CA SER A 86 -11.40 -6.15 -7.13
C SER A 86 -12.32 -5.06 -7.70
N ASP A 87 -12.91 -4.22 -6.86
CA ASP A 87 -13.81 -3.14 -7.25
C ASP A 87 -13.07 -1.84 -7.57
N LEU A 88 -11.80 -1.76 -7.20
CA LEU A 88 -10.94 -0.61 -7.50
C LEU A 88 -10.12 -0.87 -8.77
N ALA A 89 -10.24 0.02 -9.76
CA ALA A 89 -9.35 0.00 -10.90
C ALA A 89 -7.92 0.35 -10.46
N GLU A 90 -6.96 -0.45 -10.89
CA GLU A 90 -5.55 -0.14 -10.68
C GLU A 90 -5.15 1.06 -11.54
N GLY A 91 -4.55 2.07 -10.91
CA GLY A 91 -3.92 3.19 -11.60
C GLY A 91 -2.44 2.91 -11.89
N SER A 92 -1.59 3.89 -11.63
CA SER A 92 -0.13 3.73 -11.71
C SER A 92 0.45 2.87 -10.56
N ASN A 93 -0.25 2.81 -9.43
CA ASN A 93 0.11 1.98 -8.29
C ASN A 93 -0.66 0.66 -8.39
N LEU A 94 0.05 -0.42 -8.66
CA LEU A 94 -0.51 -1.75 -8.82
C LEU A 94 -0.66 -2.44 -7.47
N TYR A 95 -1.75 -3.19 -7.28
CA TYR A 95 -1.91 -4.03 -6.10
C TYR A 95 -0.88 -5.16 -6.06
N PHE A 96 -0.39 -5.45 -4.86
CA PHE A 96 0.48 -6.60 -4.66
C PHE A 96 -0.29 -7.90 -4.88
N THR A 97 0.23 -8.76 -5.75
CA THR A 97 -0.21 -10.15 -5.88
C THR A 97 1.01 -11.06 -5.94
N ASN A 98 0.88 -12.29 -5.44
CA ASN A 98 1.95 -13.28 -5.53
C ASN A 98 2.40 -13.52 -6.97
N ALA A 99 1.46 -13.54 -7.93
CA ALA A 99 1.79 -13.72 -9.34
C ALA A 99 2.66 -12.57 -9.88
N ARG A 100 2.35 -11.32 -9.53
CA ARG A 100 3.18 -10.17 -9.93
C ARG A 100 4.56 -10.18 -9.29
N ALA A 101 4.65 -10.56 -8.01
CA ALA A 101 5.94 -10.70 -7.34
C ALA A 101 6.81 -11.76 -8.01
N VAL A 102 6.23 -12.93 -8.33
CA VAL A 102 6.94 -14.00 -9.06
C VAL A 102 7.34 -13.52 -10.45
N SER A 103 6.41 -12.91 -11.22
CA SER A 103 6.73 -12.43 -12.57
C SER A 103 7.80 -11.32 -12.57
N ALA A 104 7.78 -10.43 -11.58
CA ALA A 104 8.82 -9.41 -11.44
C ALA A 104 10.19 -10.03 -11.12
N LEU A 105 10.23 -11.09 -10.32
CA LEU A 105 11.45 -11.83 -10.03
C LEU A 105 11.95 -12.63 -11.24
N GLU A 106 11.04 -13.24 -12.01
CA GLU A 106 11.37 -13.99 -13.22
C GLU A 106 11.84 -13.10 -14.37
N ALA A 107 11.32 -11.86 -14.46
CA ALA A 107 11.68 -10.91 -15.52
C ALA A 107 13.09 -10.32 -15.34
N VAL A 108 13.66 -10.40 -14.15
CA VAL A 108 14.98 -9.90 -13.81
C VAL A 108 15.76 -11.06 -13.22
N ILE A 109 16.97 -11.35 -13.75
CA ILE A 109 17.89 -12.26 -13.06
C ILE A 109 18.29 -11.55 -11.77
N PRO A 110 17.89 -12.04 -10.57
CA PRO A 110 18.18 -11.34 -9.33
C PRO A 110 19.69 -11.29 -9.12
N ASP A 111 20.23 -10.09 -8.98
CA ASP A 111 21.62 -9.87 -8.57
C ASP A 111 21.62 -9.68 -7.04
N PHE A 112 22.04 -10.72 -6.34
CA PHE A 112 22.14 -10.70 -4.88
C PHE A 112 23.58 -10.61 -4.46
N ASP A 113 23.94 -9.62 -3.65
CA ASP A 113 25.27 -9.55 -3.02
C ASP A 113 25.55 -10.78 -2.13
N ALA A 114 24.50 -11.34 -1.53
CA ALA A 114 24.57 -12.56 -0.73
C ALA A 114 23.18 -13.18 -0.54
N ILE A 115 23.13 -14.50 -0.32
CA ILE A 115 21.92 -15.25 0.02
C ILE A 115 22.13 -15.94 1.36
N ASP A 116 21.34 -15.58 2.37
CA ASP A 116 21.32 -16.23 3.68
C ASP A 116 20.45 -17.49 3.64
N ILE A 117 20.96 -18.60 4.13
CA ILE A 117 20.26 -19.90 4.16
C ILE A 117 20.08 -20.31 5.61
N ALA A 118 18.88 -20.04 6.16
CA ALA A 118 18.45 -20.44 7.50
C ALA A 118 19.43 -20.05 8.62
N SER A 119 20.19 -18.98 8.46
CA SER A 119 21.23 -18.53 9.40
C SER A 119 22.34 -19.57 9.67
N VAL A 120 22.42 -20.62 8.86
CA VAL A 120 23.43 -21.68 8.94
C VAL A 120 24.50 -21.51 7.89
N ALA A 121 24.12 -21.01 6.71
CA ALA A 121 25.03 -20.77 5.61
C ALA A 121 24.74 -19.46 4.90
N LYS A 122 25.77 -18.92 4.23
CA LYS A 122 25.64 -17.72 3.39
C LYS A 122 26.38 -17.92 2.07
N GLN A 123 25.67 -17.77 0.96
CA GLN A 123 26.26 -17.70 -0.38
C GLN A 123 26.81 -16.30 -0.61
N VAL A 124 28.02 -16.19 -1.14
CA VAL A 124 28.72 -14.91 -1.34
C VAL A 124 29.46 -14.89 -2.67
N ALA A 125 29.63 -13.70 -3.22
CA ALA A 125 30.46 -13.44 -4.38
C ALA A 125 31.22 -12.12 -4.21
N ALA A 126 32.39 -12.04 -4.83
CA ALA A 126 33.18 -10.81 -4.90
C ALA A 126 34.04 -10.78 -6.15
N THR A 127 34.32 -9.57 -6.63
CA THR A 127 35.26 -9.31 -7.72
C THR A 127 36.22 -8.20 -7.32
N HIS A 128 37.50 -8.41 -7.56
CA HIS A 128 38.56 -7.44 -7.28
C HIS A 128 39.45 -7.23 -8.50
N ALA A 129 39.63 -5.98 -8.90
CA ALA A 129 40.71 -5.61 -9.82
C ALA A 129 42.02 -5.44 -9.03
N VAL A 130 43.10 -6.03 -9.53
CA VAL A 130 44.41 -6.01 -8.93
C VAL A 130 45.40 -5.30 -9.87
N PRO A 131 45.52 -3.94 -9.80
CA PRO A 131 46.36 -3.18 -10.72
C PRO A 131 47.85 -3.53 -10.63
N THR A 132 48.32 -3.86 -9.43
CA THR A 132 49.73 -4.22 -9.18
C THR A 132 49.76 -5.56 -8.47
N ALA A 133 50.64 -6.45 -8.98
CA ALA A 133 50.85 -7.78 -8.41
C ALA A 133 51.19 -7.68 -6.92
N SER A 134 50.35 -8.19 -6.07
CA SER A 134 50.49 -8.17 -4.61
C SER A 134 49.45 -9.08 -3.95
N THR A 135 49.52 -9.17 -2.62
CA THR A 135 48.52 -9.89 -1.83
C THR A 135 47.35 -8.98 -1.50
N HIS A 136 46.16 -9.40 -1.86
CA HIS A 136 44.89 -8.68 -1.64
C HIS A 136 43.93 -9.48 -0.78
N THR A 137 43.03 -8.77 -0.09
CA THR A 137 41.83 -9.40 0.51
C THR A 137 40.82 -9.64 -0.60
N ALA A 138 40.63 -10.88 -1.00
CA ALA A 138 39.64 -11.27 -2.00
C ALA A 138 38.24 -11.33 -1.44
N PHE A 139 38.10 -11.73 -0.16
CA PHE A 139 36.87 -11.71 0.58
C PHE A 139 37.14 -11.63 2.08
N ALA A 140 36.21 -10.98 2.84
CA ALA A 140 36.30 -10.91 4.30
C ALA A 140 34.90 -11.10 4.90
N TRP A 141 34.84 -11.80 6.06
CA TRP A 141 33.60 -12.08 6.74
C TRP A 141 33.79 -12.12 8.28
N PRO A 142 32.75 -11.84 9.08
CA PRO A 142 32.81 -11.95 10.54
C PRO A 142 33.05 -13.40 10.98
N HIS A 143 34.22 -13.67 11.55
CA HIS A 143 34.59 -15.04 11.97
C HIS A 143 33.77 -15.55 13.17
N ALA A 144 33.11 -14.64 13.90
CA ALA A 144 32.18 -15.00 14.97
C ALA A 144 30.86 -15.59 14.46
N SER A 145 30.48 -15.25 13.23
CA SER A 145 29.23 -15.72 12.63
C SER A 145 29.42 -16.93 11.73
N TYR A 146 30.56 -17.01 11.05
CA TYR A 146 30.85 -18.10 10.10
C TYR A 146 32.27 -18.57 10.31
N ARG A 147 32.41 -19.83 10.70
CA ARG A 147 33.70 -20.39 11.08
C ARG A 147 34.35 -21.28 10.01
N SER A 148 33.58 -21.69 9.00
CA SER A 148 34.07 -22.49 7.88
C SER A 148 33.60 -21.89 6.56
N ALA A 149 34.34 -22.15 5.49
CA ALA A 149 33.95 -21.68 4.17
C ALA A 149 34.51 -22.59 3.06
N GLU A 150 33.77 -22.66 1.96
CA GLU A 150 34.25 -23.17 0.68
C GLU A 150 34.18 -22.04 -0.35
N PHE A 151 35.26 -21.89 -1.14
CA PHE A 151 35.33 -20.90 -2.21
C PHE A 151 35.79 -21.53 -3.53
N LEU A 152 35.20 -21.03 -4.63
CA LEU A 152 35.77 -21.13 -5.97
C LEU A 152 36.44 -19.79 -6.25
N VAL A 153 37.78 -19.84 -6.48
CA VAL A 153 38.58 -18.64 -6.74
C VAL A 153 39.07 -18.70 -8.18
N LYS A 154 38.83 -17.62 -8.94
CA LYS A 154 39.35 -17.45 -10.29
C LYS A 154 40.30 -16.25 -10.32
N ILE A 155 41.50 -16.46 -10.82
CA ILE A 155 42.46 -15.40 -11.16
C ILE A 155 42.49 -15.28 -12.66
N ALA A 156 42.35 -14.09 -13.20
CA ALA A 156 42.41 -13.81 -14.64
C ALA A 156 43.49 -12.77 -14.92
N TYR A 157 44.29 -12.99 -15.95
CA TYR A 157 45.31 -12.07 -16.45
C TYR A 157 45.40 -12.15 -17.97
N GLY A 158 45.12 -11.05 -18.67
CA GLY A 158 45.06 -11.04 -20.12
C GLY A 158 44.04 -12.06 -20.66
N THR A 159 44.53 -13.04 -21.44
CA THR A 159 43.71 -14.15 -21.98
C THR A 159 43.80 -15.42 -21.12
N HIS A 160 44.57 -15.39 -20.02
CA HIS A 160 44.82 -16.55 -19.18
C HIS A 160 43.94 -16.53 -17.93
N THR A 161 43.53 -17.71 -17.49
CA THR A 161 42.75 -17.90 -16.26
C THR A 161 43.25 -19.07 -15.46
N ASP A 162 43.20 -18.95 -14.14
CA ASP A 162 43.49 -19.98 -13.18
C ASP A 162 42.30 -20.07 -12.21
N VAL A 163 41.80 -21.27 -11.96
CA VAL A 163 40.65 -21.53 -11.07
C VAL A 163 41.04 -22.61 -10.07
N SER A 164 40.74 -22.34 -8.80
CA SER A 164 40.94 -23.33 -7.73
C SER A 164 39.77 -23.38 -6.78
N LYS A 165 39.63 -24.51 -6.08
CA LYS A 165 38.74 -24.65 -4.92
C LYS A 165 39.53 -24.49 -3.64
N VAL A 166 38.92 -23.81 -2.67
CA VAL A 166 39.51 -23.56 -1.37
C VAL A 166 38.52 -23.96 -0.29
N ILE A 167 38.93 -24.78 0.65
CA ILE A 167 38.19 -25.05 1.87
C ILE A 167 38.99 -24.54 3.06
N LEU A 168 38.32 -23.85 3.96
CA LEU A 168 38.95 -23.41 5.20
C LEU A 168 38.00 -23.53 6.39
N THR A 169 38.61 -23.66 7.58
CA THR A 169 37.88 -23.66 8.84
C THR A 169 38.71 -22.99 9.93
N LEU A 170 38.04 -22.49 10.95
CA LEU A 170 38.64 -21.87 12.13
C LEU A 170 38.30 -22.67 13.37
N ASP A 171 39.28 -22.89 14.25
CA ASP A 171 39.02 -23.40 15.61
C ASP A 171 38.52 -22.27 16.56
N THR A 172 38.15 -22.62 17.76
CA THR A 172 37.67 -21.67 18.77
C THR A 172 38.72 -20.62 19.19
N SER A 173 39.99 -20.84 18.92
CA SER A 173 41.12 -19.92 19.16
C SER A 173 41.45 -19.06 17.93
N ASN A 174 40.64 -19.15 16.87
CA ASN A 174 40.79 -18.48 15.58
C ASN A 174 42.05 -18.93 14.77
N ASN A 175 42.55 -20.14 15.03
CA ASN A 175 43.54 -20.72 14.15
C ASN A 175 42.86 -21.20 12.87
N ILE A 176 43.41 -20.85 11.72
CA ILE A 176 42.89 -21.19 10.40
C ILE A 176 43.59 -22.43 9.87
N ALA A 177 42.80 -23.42 9.43
CA ALA A 177 43.23 -24.49 8.55
C ALA A 177 42.66 -24.22 7.15
N ILE A 178 43.49 -24.24 6.12
CA ILE A 178 43.12 -23.96 4.73
C ILE A 178 43.72 -25.01 3.81
N THR A 179 42.96 -25.42 2.82
CA THR A 179 43.41 -26.29 1.73
C THR A 179 42.95 -25.70 0.39
N GLU A 180 43.88 -25.59 -0.56
CA GLU A 180 43.62 -25.30 -1.96
C GLU A 180 43.75 -26.57 -2.78
N TYR A 181 42.79 -26.87 -3.65
CA TYR A 181 42.73 -28.07 -4.45
C TYR A 181 41.98 -27.86 -5.78
N ALA A 182 41.97 -28.88 -6.64
CA ALA A 182 41.27 -28.84 -7.93
C ALA A 182 41.67 -27.62 -8.78
N MET A 183 42.98 -27.37 -8.87
CA MET A 183 43.53 -26.24 -9.64
C MET A 183 43.52 -26.56 -11.13
N VAL A 184 42.97 -25.63 -11.92
CA VAL A 184 42.90 -25.72 -13.40
C VAL A 184 43.27 -24.36 -13.98
N GLY A 185 44.37 -24.31 -14.71
CA GLY A 185 44.88 -23.09 -15.33
C GLY A 185 45.13 -23.23 -16.82
N THR A 186 44.93 -22.16 -17.60
CA THR A 186 45.22 -22.12 -19.03
C THR A 186 46.71 -21.86 -19.35
N ASN A 187 47.49 -21.38 -18.36
CA ASN A 187 48.90 -21.07 -18.51
C ASN A 187 49.64 -21.17 -17.17
N GLY A 188 49.53 -22.31 -16.50
CA GLY A 188 50.09 -22.49 -15.16
C GLY A 188 49.38 -21.68 -14.09
N SER A 189 49.99 -21.58 -12.90
CA SER A 189 49.42 -20.81 -11.79
C SER A 189 49.62 -19.31 -11.99
N LEU A 190 48.56 -18.53 -11.84
CA LEU A 190 48.58 -17.08 -11.91
C LEU A 190 48.70 -16.42 -10.52
N GLY A 191 48.66 -17.22 -9.45
CA GLY A 191 48.76 -16.73 -8.09
C GLY A 191 48.65 -17.83 -7.05
N SER A 192 48.44 -17.45 -5.80
CA SER A 192 48.27 -18.38 -4.68
C SER A 192 47.22 -17.85 -3.72
N VAL A 193 46.59 -18.76 -2.98
CA VAL A 193 45.57 -18.45 -2.00
C VAL A 193 46.09 -18.68 -0.58
N SER A 194 45.70 -17.80 0.33
CA SER A 194 45.96 -17.92 1.77
C SER A 194 44.78 -17.35 2.57
N ALA A 195 44.84 -17.50 3.88
CA ALA A 195 43.86 -16.88 4.75
C ALA A 195 44.52 -16.37 6.04
N ASP A 196 43.96 -15.30 6.59
CA ASP A 196 44.36 -14.72 7.88
C ASP A 196 43.18 -14.17 8.68
N ILE A 197 43.47 -13.72 9.88
CA ILE A 197 42.49 -12.96 10.73
C ILE A 197 42.94 -11.51 10.79
N ASP A 198 41.99 -10.58 10.62
CA ASP A 198 42.16 -9.14 10.81
C ASP A 198 41.02 -8.58 11.68
N GLY A 199 41.36 -8.33 12.93
CA GLY A 199 40.38 -7.92 13.92
C GLY A 199 39.28 -8.96 14.11
N THR A 200 38.01 -8.58 13.78
CA THR A 200 36.85 -9.46 13.88
C THR A 200 36.54 -10.27 12.62
N ASN A 201 37.39 -10.12 11.57
CA ASN A 201 37.16 -10.75 10.28
C ASN A 201 38.15 -11.85 9.99
N ALA A 202 37.67 -12.96 9.45
CA ALA A 202 38.50 -13.88 8.66
C ALA A 202 38.54 -13.34 7.22
N ARG A 203 39.73 -13.50 6.59
CA ARG A 203 39.94 -13.02 5.23
C ARG A 203 40.48 -14.15 4.35
N LEU A 204 39.90 -14.27 3.17
CA LEU A 204 40.52 -14.99 2.05
C LEU A 204 41.47 -14.04 1.35
N ARG A 205 42.73 -14.41 1.24
CA ARG A 205 43.80 -13.61 0.63
C ARG A 205 44.26 -14.28 -0.68
N VAL A 206 44.42 -13.46 -1.69
CA VAL A 206 44.96 -13.90 -2.99
C VAL A 206 46.19 -13.08 -3.31
N THR A 207 47.28 -13.76 -3.61
CA THR A 207 48.50 -13.15 -4.12
C THR A 207 48.58 -13.40 -5.63
N THR A 208 48.50 -12.33 -6.43
CA THR A 208 48.61 -12.43 -7.88
C THR A 208 50.03 -12.26 -8.33
N GLY A 209 50.46 -13.04 -9.34
CA GLY A 209 51.80 -12.96 -9.94
C GLY A 209 51.93 -11.86 -11.01
N ASN A 210 50.83 -11.29 -11.48
CA ASN A 210 50.82 -10.34 -12.61
C ASN A 210 50.06 -9.06 -12.26
N ASN A 211 50.51 -7.91 -12.78
CA ASN A 211 49.78 -6.66 -12.72
C ASN A 211 48.53 -6.73 -13.59
N ASN A 212 47.51 -5.90 -13.28
CA ASN A 212 46.22 -5.85 -13.99
C ASN A 212 45.51 -7.21 -14.02
N SER A 213 45.62 -7.97 -12.95
CA SER A 213 44.86 -9.20 -12.75
C SER A 213 43.44 -8.87 -12.23
N THR A 214 42.52 -9.81 -12.45
CA THR A 214 41.19 -9.77 -11.83
C THR A 214 41.01 -11.03 -11.01
N VAL A 215 40.50 -10.88 -9.79
CA VAL A 215 40.19 -11.99 -8.89
C VAL A 215 38.67 -12.03 -8.70
N LEU A 216 38.06 -13.17 -8.99
CA LEU A 216 36.66 -13.46 -8.72
C LEU A 216 36.55 -14.55 -7.66
N VAL A 217 35.64 -14.38 -6.74
CA VAL A 217 35.38 -15.33 -5.65
C VAL A 217 33.90 -15.61 -5.60
N VAL A 218 33.53 -16.89 -5.56
CA VAL A 218 32.18 -17.34 -5.23
C VAL A 218 32.34 -18.38 -4.12
N GLY A 219 31.52 -18.32 -3.08
CA GLY A 219 31.65 -19.24 -1.97
C GLY A 219 30.45 -19.41 -1.10
N THR A 220 30.56 -20.35 -0.19
CA THR A 220 29.59 -20.63 0.87
C THR A 220 30.29 -20.49 2.20
N LEU A 221 29.77 -19.63 3.08
CA LEU A 221 30.16 -19.54 4.48
C LEU A 221 29.27 -20.45 5.31
N LEU A 222 29.82 -21.09 6.33
CA LEU A 222 29.09 -21.94 7.30
C LEU A 222 29.29 -21.40 8.72
N ALA A 223 28.17 -21.31 9.48
CA ALA A 223 28.16 -20.88 10.87
C ALA A 223 28.80 -21.88 11.81
#